data_482fb0f83383a80a51634a88f681c97e
#
_entry.id   482fb0f83383a80a51634a88f681c97e
#
_cell.length_a   1.000
_cell.length_b   1.000
_cell.length_c   1.000
_cell.angle_alpha   90.00
_cell.angle_beta   90.00
_cell.angle_gamma   90.00
#
_symmetry.space_group_name_H-M   'P 1'
#
loop_
_entity.id
_entity.type
_entity.pdbx_description
1 polymer ?
#
loop_
_entity_poly.entity_id
_entity_poly.type
_entity_poly.pdbx_seq_one_letter_code
_entity_poly.pdbx_strand_id
1 'polypeptide(L)'
;MQKNTASEFMMTFVQEYLDGKRSRLDFDLDFSHYLMKHYAKMDRENPDLTECFNFYLAEEGFDQAEGLSDDRHRKLIQKQFNKFKAALRDGFF
;
A
#
# COMPACT_ATOMS: atom_id res chain seq x y z
N MET A 1 -7.88 -23.71 2.15
CA MET A 1 -7.78 -22.63 1.17
C MET A 1 -6.72 -21.62 1.58
N GLN A 2 -5.86 -21.27 0.65
CA GLN A 2 -4.81 -20.32 0.90
C GLN A 2 -5.37 -18.90 0.97
N LYS A 3 -5.05 -18.19 2.03
CA LYS A 3 -5.43 -16.77 2.14
C LYS A 3 -4.22 -15.90 1.87
N ASN A 4 -4.44 -14.75 1.25
CA ASN A 4 -3.40 -13.77 0.99
C ASN A 4 -3.17 -12.91 2.24
N THR A 5 -2.73 -13.54 3.34
CA THR A 5 -2.70 -12.90 4.66
C THR A 5 -1.73 -11.72 4.75
N ALA A 6 -0.56 -11.81 4.12
CA ALA A 6 0.40 -10.71 4.13
C ALA A 6 -0.08 -9.57 3.23
N SER A 7 -0.66 -9.90 2.08
CA SER A 7 -1.24 -8.91 1.17
C SER A 7 -2.39 -8.18 1.83
N GLU A 8 -3.28 -8.92 2.50
CA GLU A 8 -4.40 -8.32 3.22
C GLU A 8 -3.92 -7.42 4.35
N PHE A 9 -2.86 -7.83 5.06
CA PHE A 9 -2.29 -6.99 6.12
C PHE A 9 -1.86 -5.64 5.56
N MET A 10 -1.14 -5.63 4.45
CA MET A 10 -0.64 -4.38 3.87
C MET A 10 -1.78 -3.52 3.32
N MET A 11 -2.77 -4.13 2.70
CA MET A 11 -3.93 -3.39 2.20
C MET A 11 -4.73 -2.78 3.35
N THR A 12 -4.90 -3.52 4.44
CA THR A 12 -5.59 -3.03 5.63
C THR A 12 -4.81 -1.90 6.28
N PHE A 13 -3.49 -2.02 6.33
CA PHE A 13 -2.63 -0.98 6.88
C PHE A 13 -2.83 0.35 6.14
N VAL A 14 -2.82 0.33 4.82
CA VAL A 14 -3.06 1.53 4.00
C VAL A 14 -4.47 2.06 4.24
N GLN A 15 -5.47 1.18 4.23
CA GLN A 15 -6.86 1.58 4.42
C GLN A 15 -7.08 2.24 5.79
N GLU A 16 -6.44 1.73 6.83
CA GLU A 16 -6.55 2.32 8.17
C GLU A 16 -6.02 3.74 8.21
N TYR A 17 -4.92 3.99 7.50
CA TYR A 17 -4.41 5.36 7.38
C TYR A 17 -5.42 6.25 6.67
N LEU A 18 -5.97 5.78 5.56
CA LEU A 18 -6.94 6.56 4.78
C LEU A 18 -8.24 6.81 5.54
N ASP A 19 -8.61 5.88 6.41
CA ASP A 19 -9.81 6.00 7.24
C ASP A 19 -9.60 6.87 8.49
N GLY A 20 -8.38 7.37 8.70
CA GLY A 20 -8.07 8.20 9.86
C GLY A 20 -7.77 7.42 11.12
N LYS A 21 -7.61 6.10 11.02
CA LYS A 21 -7.30 5.26 12.19
C LYS A 21 -5.82 5.25 12.53
N ARG A 22 -4.97 5.70 11.60
CA ARG A 22 -3.54 5.88 11.80
C ARG A 22 -3.16 7.29 11.44
N SER A 23 -2.24 7.89 12.20
CA SER A 23 -1.71 9.20 11.85
C SER A 23 -0.72 9.08 10.69
N ARG A 24 -0.43 10.21 10.04
CA ARG A 24 0.60 10.25 9.02
C ARG A 24 1.95 9.80 9.57
N LEU A 25 2.28 10.22 10.80
CA LEU A 25 3.53 9.83 11.41
C LEU A 25 3.65 8.32 11.56
N ASP A 26 2.59 7.68 12.05
CA ASP A 26 2.57 6.23 12.18
C ASP A 26 2.72 5.56 10.82
N PHE A 27 2.01 6.06 9.83
CA PHE A 27 2.09 5.52 8.48
C PHE A 27 3.51 5.63 7.92
N ASP A 28 4.12 6.81 8.05
CA ASP A 28 5.47 7.05 7.52
C ASP A 28 6.52 6.20 8.22
N LEU A 29 6.39 6.01 9.53
CA LEU A 29 7.35 5.21 10.29
C LEU A 29 7.23 3.71 10.00
N ASP A 30 6.02 3.23 9.80
CA ASP A 30 5.75 1.79 9.74
C ASP A 30 5.63 1.23 8.33
N PHE A 31 5.32 2.05 7.34
CA PHE A 31 5.03 1.54 5.99
C PHE A 31 6.20 0.73 5.42
N SER A 32 7.38 1.31 5.37
CA SER A 32 8.55 0.63 4.80
C SER A 32 8.94 -0.60 5.61
N HIS A 33 8.84 -0.49 6.93
CA HIS A 33 9.16 -1.61 7.82
C HIS A 33 8.23 -2.80 7.56
N TYR A 34 6.93 -2.53 7.52
CA TYR A 34 5.95 -3.60 7.29
C TYR A 34 6.04 -4.14 5.86
N LEU A 35 6.26 -3.29 4.88
CA LEU A 35 6.40 -3.75 3.50
C LEU A 35 7.61 -4.68 3.38
N MET A 36 8.75 -4.29 3.95
CA MET A 36 9.94 -5.13 3.94
C MET A 36 9.69 -6.47 4.64
N LYS A 37 9.03 -6.42 5.78
CA LYS A 37 8.75 -7.61 6.59
C LYS A 37 7.84 -8.59 5.85
N HIS A 38 6.85 -8.09 5.12
CA HIS A 38 5.83 -8.93 4.50
C HIS A 38 6.05 -9.19 3.01
N TYR A 39 7.02 -8.51 2.39
CA TYR A 39 7.18 -8.55 0.93
C TYR A 39 7.35 -9.96 0.39
N ALA A 40 8.27 -10.73 0.96
CA ALA A 40 8.55 -12.07 0.46
C ALA A 40 7.32 -12.98 0.55
N LYS A 41 6.55 -12.83 1.64
CA LYS A 41 5.34 -13.63 1.81
C LYS A 41 4.25 -13.18 0.84
N MET A 42 4.08 -11.86 0.64
CA MET A 42 3.16 -11.34 -0.37
C MET A 42 3.51 -11.89 -1.74
N ASP A 43 4.80 -11.89 -2.07
CA ASP A 43 5.27 -12.37 -3.38
C ASP A 43 4.95 -13.84 -3.58
N ARG A 44 5.08 -14.65 -2.54
CA ARG A 44 4.70 -16.06 -2.61
C ARG A 44 3.19 -16.25 -2.73
N GLU A 45 2.42 -15.38 -2.09
CA GLU A 45 0.95 -15.44 -2.15
C GLU A 45 0.44 -15.06 -3.53
N ASN A 46 0.96 -13.95 -4.07
CA ASN A 46 0.51 -13.40 -5.34
C ASN A 46 1.56 -12.42 -5.87
N PRO A 47 2.48 -12.88 -6.73
CA PRO A 47 3.54 -12.01 -7.24
C PRO A 47 3.03 -10.82 -8.03
N ASP A 48 1.96 -10.97 -8.79
CA ASP A 48 1.41 -9.87 -9.57
C ASP A 48 0.83 -8.79 -8.67
N LEU A 49 0.11 -9.19 -7.63
CA LEU A 49 -0.43 -8.24 -6.65
C LEU A 49 0.71 -7.50 -5.95
N THR A 50 1.76 -8.24 -5.58
CA THR A 50 2.89 -7.66 -4.85
C THR A 50 3.61 -6.60 -5.68
N GLU A 51 3.87 -6.91 -6.95
CA GLU A 51 4.51 -5.96 -7.86
C GLU A 51 3.64 -4.73 -8.05
N CYS A 52 2.35 -4.92 -8.25
CA CYS A 52 1.39 -3.85 -8.42
C CYS A 52 1.32 -2.97 -7.18
N PHE A 53 1.25 -3.59 -5.99
CA PHE A 53 1.24 -2.87 -4.72
C PHE A 53 2.50 -2.03 -4.56
N ASN A 54 3.65 -2.62 -4.82
CA ASN A 54 4.92 -1.91 -4.70
C ASN A 54 4.95 -0.70 -5.64
N PHE A 55 4.52 -0.87 -6.88
CA PHE A 55 4.52 0.23 -7.83
C PHE A 55 3.62 1.39 -7.37
N TYR A 56 2.37 1.10 -7.05
CA TYR A 56 1.42 2.17 -6.74
C TYR A 56 1.58 2.73 -5.33
N LEU A 57 1.81 1.88 -4.34
CA LEU A 57 1.81 2.34 -2.95
C LEU A 57 3.20 2.74 -2.46
N ALA A 58 4.26 2.12 -2.96
CA ALA A 58 5.60 2.49 -2.54
C ALA A 58 6.23 3.51 -3.48
N GLU A 59 6.37 3.18 -4.76
CA GLU A 59 7.10 4.04 -5.69
C GLU A 59 6.32 5.30 -6.05
N GLU A 60 5.06 5.17 -6.44
CA GLU A 60 4.25 6.31 -6.87
C GLU A 60 3.48 6.95 -5.72
N GLY A 61 3.37 6.28 -4.60
CA GLY A 61 2.68 6.77 -3.41
C GLY A 61 3.66 7.25 -2.35
N PHE A 62 4.12 6.33 -1.50
CA PHE A 62 4.93 6.66 -0.33
C PHE A 62 6.16 7.51 -0.69
N ASP A 63 6.93 7.09 -1.71
CA ASP A 63 8.15 7.80 -2.09
C ASP A 63 7.85 9.20 -2.62
N GLN A 64 6.76 9.37 -3.35
CA GLN A 64 6.37 10.66 -3.93
C GLN A 64 5.69 11.58 -2.91
N ALA A 65 5.19 11.03 -1.83
CA ALA A 65 4.45 11.80 -0.83
C ALA A 65 5.34 12.50 0.17
N GLU A 66 6.63 12.18 0.19
CA GLU A 66 7.58 12.80 1.12
C GLU A 66 7.60 14.31 0.91
N GLY A 67 7.49 15.05 2.01
CA GLY A 67 7.52 16.50 1.95
C GLY A 67 6.19 17.17 1.66
N LEU A 68 5.16 16.41 1.33
CA LEU A 68 3.83 16.98 1.12
C LEU A 68 3.16 17.27 2.47
N SER A 69 2.22 18.22 2.46
CA SER A 69 1.37 18.47 3.63
C SER A 69 0.54 17.22 3.95
N ASP A 70 0.02 17.15 5.17
CA ASP A 70 -0.77 15.98 5.59
C ASP A 70 -1.96 15.72 4.67
N ASP A 71 -2.64 16.79 4.26
CA ASP A 71 -3.79 16.66 3.38
C ASP A 71 -3.39 16.12 2.00
N ARG A 72 -2.31 16.69 1.43
CA ARG A 72 -1.83 16.26 0.12
C ARG A 72 -1.25 14.84 0.16
N HIS A 73 -0.60 14.51 1.26
CA HIS A 73 -0.07 13.17 1.47
C HIS A 73 -1.21 12.15 1.42
N ARG A 74 -2.26 12.39 2.21
CA ARG A 74 -3.42 11.48 2.25
C ARG A 74 -4.08 11.37 0.88
N LYS A 75 -4.24 12.49 0.19
CA LYS A 75 -4.87 12.48 -1.14
C LYS A 75 -4.05 11.68 -2.15
N LEU A 76 -2.73 11.82 -2.11
CA LEU A 76 -1.87 11.05 -3.01
C LEU A 76 -1.96 9.56 -2.73
N ILE A 77 -1.87 9.17 -1.46
CA ILE A 77 -1.98 7.75 -1.09
C ILE A 77 -3.34 7.20 -1.49
N GLN A 78 -4.42 7.96 -1.27
CA GLN A 78 -5.76 7.55 -1.68
C GLN A 78 -5.84 7.33 -3.20
N LYS A 79 -5.28 8.27 -3.97
CA LYS A 79 -5.27 8.17 -5.43
C LYS A 79 -4.55 6.91 -5.88
N GLN A 80 -3.38 6.65 -5.33
CA GLN A 80 -2.58 5.50 -5.73
C GLN A 80 -3.22 4.19 -5.27
N PHE A 81 -3.84 4.19 -4.09
CA PHE A 81 -4.54 3.01 -3.60
C PHE A 81 -5.74 2.68 -4.50
N ASN A 82 -6.45 3.71 -4.95
CA ASN A 82 -7.56 3.52 -5.89
C ASN A 82 -7.07 2.93 -7.21
N LYS A 83 -5.93 3.41 -7.71
CA LYS A 83 -5.33 2.86 -8.94
C LYS A 83 -4.91 1.41 -8.75
N PHE A 84 -4.32 1.10 -7.60
CA PHE A 84 -3.94 -0.26 -7.26
C PHE A 84 -5.16 -1.19 -7.27
N LYS A 85 -6.23 -0.79 -6.59
CA LYS A 85 -7.44 -1.61 -6.54
C LYS A 85 -8.08 -1.79 -7.93
N ALA A 86 -8.04 -0.75 -8.75
CA ALA A 86 -8.55 -0.82 -10.12
C ALA A 86 -7.71 -1.79 -10.96
N ALA A 87 -6.39 -1.76 -10.81
CA ALA A 87 -5.50 -2.68 -11.52
C ALA A 87 -5.77 -4.12 -11.13
N LEU A 88 -6.00 -4.37 -9.83
CA LEU A 88 -6.35 -5.72 -9.35
C LEU A 88 -7.67 -6.19 -9.99
N ARG A 89 -8.68 -5.33 -9.96
CA ARG A 89 -10.00 -5.66 -10.50
C ARG A 89 -9.94 -5.92 -11.99
N ASP A 90 -9.16 -5.12 -12.72
CA ASP A 90 -9.11 -5.17 -14.18
C ASP A 90 -8.08 -6.17 -14.71
N GLY A 91 -7.22 -6.71 -13.85
CA GLY A 91 -6.24 -7.71 -14.25
C GLY A 91 -5.14 -7.18 -15.13
N PHE A 92 -4.58 -6.02 -14.82
CA PHE A 92 -3.60 -5.33 -15.65
C PHE A 92 -2.20 -5.91 -15.60
N PHE A 93 -1.98 -6.91 -14.81
CA PHE A 93 -0.64 -7.49 -14.69
C PHE A 93 -0.61 -8.96 -14.94
#